data_047f30b03f2b0fc0a43b4d8f502ecd48
#
_entry.id   047f30b03f2b0fc0a43b4d8f502ecd48
#
_cell.length_a   1.000
_cell.length_b   1.000
_cell.length_c   1.000
_cell.angle_alpha   90.00
_cell.angle_beta   90.00
_cell.angle_gamma   90.00
#
_symmetry.space_group_name_H-M   'P 1'
#
loop_
_entity.id
_entity.type
_entity.pdbx_description
1 polymer ?
#
loop_
_entity_poly.entity_id
_entity_poly.type
_entity_poly.pdbx_seq_one_letter_code
_entity_poly.pdbx_strand_id
1 'polypeptide(L)'
;MGGVETYVVRLATELQKQGHSVTVILLSNKHDDLLFQKLSSVATVCVVEYFPFFGASSWLNALVPASACSHTHFDVVHVVDLLTLSYVYFQRKKYSFDALSIGIYHSREIVWWRGRNVYFREKMLELYDQNVKLTLFPNESTAEIAATYKALDVGDVALLPLGISLEHYSKCYPDKLSLKLLSVGRLVDFKVYNRHVISILSSLRLVGDFHYFIYGDGPEREALEAYSIQCGVAQFVHFMGEVKYSDLPEIFNDAFCFIGSGTTLIEASAAGVPSIVGIESISTPDTCGFFSEIDGYSYNEASATTRRIPILECIEMLYRMEVAQYNSLSDAHRDKAGQFNIEDTTSKFIDLSTCYPDFKIRFSRCRAVLSFVYSIVKLGPKALKSRFDSV
;
A
#
# COMPACT_ATOMS: atom_id res chain seq x y z
N MET A 1 -4.41 -7.24 6.50
CA MET A 1 -4.73 -6.96 5.09
C MET A 1 -3.87 -5.81 4.62
N GLY A 2 -3.15 -5.94 3.50
CA GLY A 2 -2.27 -4.90 2.95
C GLY A 2 -2.91 -4.19 1.76
N GLY A 3 -2.48 -2.95 1.49
CA GLY A 3 -3.02 -2.16 0.37
C GLY A 3 -2.71 -2.75 -1.01
N VAL A 4 -1.55 -3.40 -1.17
CA VAL A 4 -1.12 -4.01 -2.44
C VAL A 4 -1.97 -5.24 -2.78
N GLU A 5 -2.25 -6.11 -1.81
CA GLU A 5 -3.09 -7.29 -2.00
C GLU A 5 -4.50 -6.90 -2.44
N THR A 6 -5.07 -5.88 -1.80
CA THR A 6 -6.39 -5.35 -2.17
C THR A 6 -6.37 -4.74 -3.57
N TYR A 7 -5.30 -4.01 -3.92
CA TYR A 7 -5.13 -3.44 -5.26
C TYR A 7 -5.04 -4.52 -6.34
N VAL A 8 -4.27 -5.59 -6.14
CA VAL A 8 -4.17 -6.70 -7.09
C VAL A 8 -5.54 -7.32 -7.36
N VAL A 9 -6.38 -7.51 -6.34
CA VAL A 9 -7.74 -8.02 -6.49
C VAL A 9 -8.62 -7.05 -7.30
N ARG A 10 -8.51 -5.73 -7.06
CA ARG A 10 -9.26 -4.70 -7.81
C ARG A 10 -8.82 -4.67 -9.27
N LEU A 11 -7.52 -4.64 -9.53
CA LEU A 11 -6.95 -4.66 -10.87
C LEU A 11 -7.38 -5.90 -11.64
N ALA A 12 -7.30 -7.09 -11.03
CA ALA A 12 -7.74 -8.35 -11.65
C ALA A 12 -9.24 -8.33 -11.95
N THR A 13 -10.06 -7.78 -11.04
CA THR A 13 -11.50 -7.65 -11.24
C THR A 13 -11.82 -6.73 -12.42
N GLU A 14 -11.13 -5.60 -12.52
CA GLU A 14 -11.39 -4.63 -13.57
C GLU A 14 -10.88 -5.13 -14.94
N LEU A 15 -9.70 -5.76 -14.99
CA LEU A 15 -9.19 -6.42 -16.19
C LEU A 15 -10.18 -7.47 -16.71
N GLN A 16 -10.75 -8.30 -15.82
CA GLN A 16 -11.73 -9.31 -16.18
C GLN A 16 -13.02 -8.68 -16.72
N LYS A 17 -13.51 -7.58 -16.13
CA LYS A 17 -14.66 -6.82 -16.65
C LYS A 17 -14.41 -6.26 -18.06
N GLN A 18 -13.17 -5.83 -18.33
CA GLN A 18 -12.75 -5.34 -19.65
C GLN A 18 -12.48 -6.48 -20.67
N GLY A 19 -12.73 -7.74 -20.30
CA GLY A 19 -12.65 -8.90 -21.18
C GLY A 19 -11.27 -9.55 -21.24
N HIS A 20 -10.33 -9.19 -20.37
CA HIS A 20 -9.02 -9.82 -20.29
C HIS A 20 -9.06 -11.11 -19.46
N SER A 21 -8.27 -12.11 -19.88
CA SER A 21 -8.04 -13.32 -19.09
C SER A 21 -6.90 -13.08 -18.09
N VAL A 22 -7.20 -13.18 -16.80
CA VAL A 22 -6.25 -12.89 -15.73
C VAL A 22 -5.78 -14.18 -15.06
N THR A 23 -4.46 -14.31 -14.90
CA THR A 23 -3.82 -15.38 -14.13
C THR A 23 -2.96 -14.75 -13.04
N VAL A 24 -3.17 -15.14 -11.78
CA VAL A 24 -2.38 -14.66 -10.64
C VAL A 24 -1.56 -15.82 -10.07
N ILE A 25 -0.24 -15.62 -9.96
CA ILE A 25 0.69 -16.60 -9.39
C ILE A 25 1.10 -16.13 -8.00
N LEU A 26 0.74 -16.89 -6.97
CA LEU A 26 1.12 -16.64 -5.58
C LEU A 26 2.36 -17.47 -5.22
N LEU A 27 3.38 -16.80 -4.66
CA LEU A 27 4.62 -17.47 -4.19
C LEU A 27 4.49 -17.99 -2.75
N SER A 28 3.31 -17.91 -2.15
CA SER A 28 3.01 -18.40 -0.80
C SER A 28 1.52 -18.75 -0.72
N ASN A 29 1.18 -19.74 0.11
CA ASN A 29 -0.20 -20.06 0.44
C ASN A 29 -0.73 -19.26 1.64
N LYS A 30 0.06 -18.34 2.20
CA LYS A 30 -0.40 -17.41 3.23
C LYS A 30 -1.16 -16.27 2.57
N HIS A 31 -2.46 -16.27 2.71
CA HIS A 31 -3.36 -15.26 2.14
C HIS A 31 -4.51 -14.96 3.10
N ASP A 32 -5.19 -13.86 2.86
CA ASP A 32 -6.50 -13.58 3.45
C ASP A 32 -7.56 -14.37 2.67
N ASP A 33 -8.37 -15.16 3.37
CA ASP A 33 -9.32 -16.08 2.73
C ASP A 33 -10.39 -15.35 1.91
N LEU A 34 -10.86 -14.17 2.36
CA LEU A 34 -11.87 -13.40 1.65
C LEU A 34 -11.30 -12.79 0.35
N LEU A 35 -10.09 -12.24 0.42
CA LEU A 35 -9.41 -11.73 -0.77
C LEU A 35 -9.09 -12.85 -1.76
N PHE A 36 -8.66 -14.00 -1.26
CA PHE A 36 -8.39 -15.17 -2.10
C PHE A 36 -9.64 -15.68 -2.81
N GLN A 37 -10.77 -15.80 -2.10
CA GLN A 37 -12.05 -16.17 -2.70
C GLN A 37 -12.49 -15.17 -3.78
N LYS A 38 -12.40 -13.87 -3.49
CA LYS A 38 -12.73 -12.83 -4.45
C LYS A 38 -11.81 -12.89 -5.68
N LEU A 39 -10.50 -13.04 -5.48
CA LEU A 39 -9.53 -13.19 -6.57
C LEU A 39 -9.84 -14.42 -7.43
N SER A 40 -10.13 -15.57 -6.80
CA SER A 40 -10.44 -16.83 -7.47
C SER A 40 -11.75 -16.81 -8.27
N SER A 41 -12.65 -15.86 -7.98
CA SER A 41 -13.89 -15.66 -8.76
C SER A 41 -13.69 -14.89 -10.06
N VAL A 42 -12.56 -14.15 -10.20
CA VAL A 42 -12.29 -13.27 -11.35
C VAL A 42 -11.00 -13.61 -12.09
N ALA A 43 -10.16 -14.48 -11.53
CA ALA A 43 -8.86 -14.85 -12.09
C ALA A 43 -8.55 -16.34 -11.89
N THR A 44 -7.71 -16.91 -12.75
CA THR A 44 -7.08 -18.19 -12.48
C THR A 44 -5.98 -18.01 -11.46
N VAL A 45 -6.12 -18.58 -10.26
CA VAL A 45 -5.11 -18.46 -9.19
C VAL A 45 -4.26 -19.73 -9.15
N CYS A 46 -2.94 -19.54 -9.26
CA CYS A 46 -1.95 -20.62 -9.18
C CYS A 46 -1.04 -20.38 -7.97
N VAL A 47 -0.91 -21.36 -7.08
CA VAL A 47 -0.05 -21.27 -5.89
C VAL A 47 1.22 -22.08 -6.09
N VAL A 48 2.38 -21.46 -5.84
CA VAL A 48 3.68 -22.13 -5.84
C VAL A 48 3.97 -22.61 -4.41
N GLU A 49 3.70 -23.89 -4.15
CA GLU A 49 3.80 -24.46 -2.80
C GLU A 49 4.80 -25.62 -2.73
N TYR A 50 6.10 -25.31 -2.82
CA TYR A 50 7.16 -26.33 -2.72
C TYR A 50 7.78 -26.48 -1.32
N PHE A 51 7.72 -25.42 -0.50
CA PHE A 51 8.32 -25.41 0.83
C PHE A 51 7.33 -24.88 1.88
N PRO A 52 6.31 -25.67 2.24
CA PRO A 52 5.27 -25.20 3.19
C PRO A 52 5.78 -25.06 4.63
N PHE A 53 6.92 -25.66 4.97
CA PHE A 53 7.42 -25.76 6.36
C PHE A 53 8.37 -24.64 6.79
N PHE A 54 8.78 -23.76 5.89
CA PHE A 54 9.75 -22.70 6.18
C PHE A 54 9.09 -21.32 6.14
N GLY A 55 9.31 -20.50 7.18
CA GLY A 55 8.81 -19.10 7.24
C GLY A 55 9.29 -18.19 6.09
N ALA A 56 10.30 -18.62 5.32
CA ALA A 56 10.80 -17.98 4.10
C ALA A 56 10.26 -18.64 2.82
N SER A 57 9.08 -19.22 2.85
CA SER A 57 8.53 -20.03 1.74
C SER A 57 8.48 -19.28 0.41
N SER A 58 7.98 -18.03 0.41
CA SER A 58 7.89 -17.23 -0.83
C SER A 58 9.24 -17.01 -1.50
N TRP A 59 10.28 -16.79 -0.70
CA TRP A 59 11.63 -16.57 -1.20
C TRP A 59 12.24 -17.84 -1.84
N LEU A 60 12.08 -18.99 -1.17
CA LEU A 60 12.52 -20.27 -1.71
C LEU A 60 11.68 -20.67 -2.94
N ASN A 61 10.37 -20.44 -2.88
CA ASN A 61 9.47 -20.70 -4.00
C ASN A 61 9.82 -19.88 -5.26
N ALA A 62 10.30 -18.63 -5.08
CA ALA A 62 10.77 -17.83 -6.22
C ALA A 62 11.99 -18.46 -6.94
N LEU A 63 12.82 -19.20 -6.23
CA LEU A 63 14.02 -19.85 -6.78
C LEU A 63 13.77 -21.22 -7.42
N VAL A 64 12.65 -21.86 -7.12
CA VAL A 64 12.37 -23.23 -7.62
C VAL A 64 11.98 -23.19 -9.10
N PRO A 65 12.48 -24.12 -9.94
CA PRO A 65 12.09 -24.24 -11.34
C PRO A 65 10.73 -24.95 -11.51
N ALA A 66 9.74 -24.51 -10.78
CA ALA A 66 8.45 -25.13 -10.77
C ALA A 66 7.41 -24.23 -11.38
N SER A 67 6.59 -24.80 -12.23
CA SER A 67 5.47 -24.13 -12.84
C SER A 67 4.23 -24.30 -12.00
N ALA A 68 3.64 -23.21 -11.62
CA ALA A 68 2.35 -23.18 -10.96
C ALA A 68 1.18 -23.30 -11.95
N CYS A 69 1.38 -22.88 -13.21
CA CYS A 69 0.31 -22.76 -14.20
C CYS A 69 0.50 -23.70 -15.40
N SER A 70 -0.62 -24.12 -15.97
CA SER A 70 -0.68 -24.84 -17.25
C SER A 70 -0.44 -23.90 -18.45
N HIS A 71 -0.84 -22.65 -18.35
CA HIS A 71 -0.56 -21.64 -19.38
C HIS A 71 0.93 -21.35 -19.46
N THR A 72 1.45 -21.25 -20.68
CA THR A 72 2.87 -21.06 -20.97
C THR A 72 3.17 -19.75 -21.70
N HIS A 73 2.14 -19.05 -22.19
CA HIS A 73 2.26 -17.75 -22.86
C HIS A 73 1.30 -16.74 -22.27
N PHE A 74 1.75 -15.50 -22.10
CA PHE A 74 1.00 -14.35 -21.59
C PHE A 74 1.31 -13.13 -22.46
N ASP A 75 0.33 -12.32 -22.79
CA ASP A 75 0.57 -11.05 -23.48
C ASP A 75 1.35 -10.09 -22.56
N VAL A 76 0.90 -9.96 -21.31
CA VAL A 76 1.52 -9.10 -20.30
C VAL A 76 1.78 -9.88 -19.02
N VAL A 77 2.97 -9.70 -18.45
CA VAL A 77 3.29 -10.15 -17.08
C VAL A 77 3.55 -8.90 -16.22
N HIS A 78 2.85 -8.82 -15.10
CA HIS A 78 3.09 -7.79 -14.09
C HIS A 78 3.67 -8.42 -12.83
N VAL A 79 4.78 -7.86 -12.34
CA VAL A 79 5.40 -8.26 -11.08
C VAL A 79 5.23 -7.16 -10.05
N VAL A 80 4.90 -7.53 -8.81
CA VAL A 80 4.54 -6.60 -7.74
C VAL A 80 5.69 -6.23 -6.81
N ASP A 81 6.86 -6.82 -7.04
CA ASP A 81 8.08 -6.57 -6.28
C ASP A 81 9.32 -7.22 -6.93
N LEU A 82 10.50 -6.97 -6.36
CA LEU A 82 11.75 -7.54 -6.87
C LEU A 82 11.84 -9.07 -6.69
N LEU A 83 11.14 -9.64 -5.71
CA LEU A 83 11.11 -11.09 -5.51
C LEU A 83 10.35 -11.79 -6.64
N THR A 84 9.19 -11.25 -6.99
CA THR A 84 8.37 -11.76 -8.12
C THR A 84 9.07 -11.54 -9.46
N LEU A 85 9.86 -10.46 -9.62
CA LEU A 85 10.74 -10.29 -10.78
C LEU A 85 11.76 -11.41 -10.90
N SER A 86 12.37 -11.84 -9.78
CA SER A 86 13.31 -12.97 -9.80
C SER A 86 12.64 -14.28 -10.19
N TYR A 87 11.40 -14.52 -9.76
CA TYR A 87 10.61 -15.68 -10.18
C TYR A 87 10.42 -15.69 -11.70
N VAL A 88 9.95 -14.59 -12.29
CA VAL A 88 9.80 -14.49 -13.76
C VAL A 88 11.12 -14.76 -14.47
N TYR A 89 12.23 -14.17 -14.01
CA TYR A 89 13.55 -14.44 -14.57
C TYR A 89 13.90 -15.93 -14.56
N PHE A 90 13.65 -16.66 -13.46
CA PHE A 90 13.97 -18.09 -13.35
C PHE A 90 13.02 -18.98 -14.13
N GLN A 91 11.80 -18.52 -14.41
CA GLN A 91 10.81 -19.25 -15.19
C GLN A 91 10.79 -18.89 -16.69
N ARG A 92 11.63 -17.95 -17.16
CA ARG A 92 11.64 -17.43 -18.53
C ARG A 92 11.87 -18.45 -19.66
N LYS A 93 12.32 -19.66 -19.32
CA LYS A 93 12.41 -20.77 -20.28
C LYS A 93 11.10 -21.52 -20.44
N LYS A 94 10.19 -21.39 -19.50
CA LYS A 94 8.92 -22.08 -19.45
C LYS A 94 7.76 -21.18 -19.82
N TYR A 95 7.75 -19.95 -19.29
CA TYR A 95 6.77 -18.94 -19.62
C TYR A 95 7.34 -17.98 -20.65
N SER A 96 6.61 -17.82 -21.76
CA SER A 96 6.83 -16.76 -22.73
C SER A 96 5.83 -15.63 -22.46
N PHE A 97 6.21 -14.40 -22.77
CA PHE A 97 5.35 -13.23 -22.66
C PHE A 97 5.86 -12.13 -23.59
N ASP A 98 4.93 -11.25 -24.01
CA ASP A 98 5.25 -10.18 -24.97
C ASP A 98 5.70 -8.92 -24.25
N ALA A 99 5.18 -8.66 -23.05
CA ALA A 99 5.55 -7.50 -22.24
C ALA A 99 5.70 -7.83 -20.76
N LEU A 100 6.52 -7.03 -20.06
CA LEU A 100 6.71 -7.07 -18.61
C LEU A 100 6.55 -5.68 -18.02
N SER A 101 5.84 -5.56 -16.89
CA SER A 101 5.86 -4.38 -16.05
C SER A 101 6.24 -4.72 -14.60
N ILE A 102 6.89 -3.79 -13.92
CA ILE A 102 7.44 -3.97 -12.56
C ILE A 102 6.79 -2.96 -11.63
N GLY A 103 5.91 -3.41 -10.72
CA GLY A 103 5.34 -2.55 -9.69
C GLY A 103 6.32 -2.39 -8.52
N ILE A 104 6.61 -1.15 -8.12
CA ILE A 104 7.32 -0.82 -6.89
C ILE A 104 6.33 -0.07 -5.99
N TYR A 105 5.56 -0.82 -5.22
CA TYR A 105 4.44 -0.32 -4.43
C TYR A 105 4.79 0.14 -3.02
N HIS A 106 6.04 0.01 -2.62
CA HIS A 106 6.52 0.48 -1.33
C HIS A 106 7.82 1.25 -1.50
N SER A 107 7.90 2.45 -0.92
CA SER A 107 9.04 3.36 -1.03
C SER A 107 10.38 2.72 -0.59
N ARG A 108 10.33 1.79 0.38
CA ARG A 108 11.50 1.07 0.88
C ARG A 108 11.80 -0.26 0.18
N GLU A 109 11.10 -0.64 -0.88
CA GLU A 109 11.28 -1.92 -1.56
C GLU A 109 12.75 -2.18 -1.94
N ILE A 110 13.39 -1.20 -2.55
CA ILE A 110 14.80 -1.29 -2.96
C ILE A 110 15.75 -1.30 -1.75
N VAL A 111 15.36 -0.71 -0.62
CA VAL A 111 16.17 -0.53 0.59
C VAL A 111 16.12 -1.75 1.50
N TRP A 112 15.00 -2.42 1.63
CA TRP A 112 14.77 -3.52 2.59
C TRP A 112 15.73 -4.69 2.46
N TRP A 113 16.32 -4.87 1.30
CA TRP A 113 17.25 -5.96 1.06
C TRP A 113 18.68 -5.68 1.55
N ARG A 114 18.94 -4.53 2.18
CA ARG A 114 20.26 -4.21 2.72
C ARG A 114 20.66 -5.20 3.83
N GLY A 115 21.84 -5.82 3.68
CA GLY A 115 22.45 -6.68 4.71
C GLY A 115 22.01 -8.14 4.74
N ARG A 116 20.99 -8.54 3.95
CA ARG A 116 20.52 -9.92 3.85
C ARG A 116 20.97 -10.52 2.53
N ASN A 117 21.42 -11.78 2.52
CA ASN A 117 21.77 -12.55 1.31
C ASN A 117 22.38 -11.69 0.18
N VAL A 118 23.63 -11.24 0.39
CA VAL A 118 24.31 -10.25 -0.46
C VAL A 118 24.26 -10.63 -1.95
N TYR A 119 24.57 -11.89 -2.29
CA TYR A 119 24.56 -12.33 -3.69
C TYR A 119 23.16 -12.24 -4.33
N PHE A 120 22.14 -12.75 -3.66
CA PHE A 120 20.76 -12.71 -4.21
C PHE A 120 20.32 -11.27 -4.42
N ARG A 121 20.53 -10.42 -3.41
CA ARG A 121 20.19 -9.00 -3.47
C ARG A 121 20.90 -8.28 -4.62
N GLU A 122 22.24 -8.44 -4.72
CA GLU A 122 23.00 -7.81 -5.78
C GLU A 122 22.49 -8.20 -7.16
N LYS A 123 22.17 -9.48 -7.34
CA LYS A 123 21.63 -9.99 -8.61
C LYS A 123 20.20 -9.54 -8.88
N MET A 124 19.37 -9.39 -7.88
CA MET A 124 18.03 -8.81 -8.05
C MET A 124 18.10 -7.35 -8.46
N LEU A 125 18.97 -6.57 -7.80
CA LEU A 125 19.15 -5.16 -8.15
C LEU A 125 19.77 -5.01 -9.54
N GLU A 126 20.73 -5.87 -9.93
CA GLU A 126 21.28 -5.89 -11.30
C GLU A 126 20.19 -6.22 -12.34
N LEU A 127 19.30 -7.18 -12.04
CA LEU A 127 18.17 -7.52 -12.89
C LEU A 127 17.19 -6.35 -13.00
N TYR A 128 16.89 -5.70 -11.91
CA TYR A 128 16.03 -4.52 -11.86
C TYR A 128 16.63 -3.37 -12.67
N ASP A 129 17.92 -3.08 -12.50
CA ASP A 129 18.62 -2.01 -13.22
C ASP A 129 18.54 -2.14 -14.73
N GLN A 130 18.61 -3.37 -15.26
CA GLN A 130 18.45 -3.60 -16.68
C GLN A 130 17.02 -3.33 -17.19
N ASN A 131 16.03 -3.37 -16.28
CA ASN A 131 14.63 -3.30 -16.59
C ASN A 131 13.91 -2.09 -15.92
N VAL A 132 14.66 -1.13 -15.41
CA VAL A 132 14.15 -0.01 -14.63
C VAL A 132 13.07 0.81 -15.37
N LYS A 133 13.19 0.96 -16.69
CA LYS A 133 12.21 1.65 -17.54
C LYS A 133 10.83 0.94 -17.62
N LEU A 134 10.73 -0.30 -17.14
CA LEU A 134 9.49 -1.06 -17.06
C LEU A 134 8.78 -0.83 -15.72
N THR A 135 9.32 0.05 -14.87
CA THR A 135 8.81 0.25 -13.52
C THR A 135 7.62 1.18 -13.50
N LEU A 136 6.59 0.76 -12.76
CA LEU A 136 5.39 1.52 -12.45
C LEU A 136 5.45 1.89 -10.97
N PHE A 137 5.40 3.18 -10.66
CA PHE A 137 5.37 3.70 -9.30
C PHE A 137 3.97 4.18 -8.94
N PRO A 138 3.48 3.94 -7.70
CA PRO A 138 2.14 4.35 -7.30
C PRO A 138 2.00 5.87 -7.12
N ASN A 139 3.11 6.55 -6.87
CA ASN A 139 3.16 8.00 -6.66
C ASN A 139 4.59 8.54 -6.86
N GLU A 140 4.69 9.85 -6.90
CA GLU A 140 5.92 10.61 -7.09
C GLU A 140 6.93 10.35 -5.98
N SER A 141 6.47 10.34 -4.73
CA SER A 141 7.34 10.16 -3.56
C SER A 141 8.02 8.80 -3.55
N THR A 142 7.30 7.73 -3.92
CA THR A 142 7.90 6.39 -4.06
C THR A 142 8.97 6.37 -5.15
N ALA A 143 8.73 7.06 -6.28
CA ALA A 143 9.69 7.19 -7.37
C ALA A 143 10.94 8.00 -6.94
N GLU A 144 10.76 9.12 -6.25
CA GLU A 144 11.84 9.95 -5.72
C GLU A 144 12.74 9.17 -4.74
N ILE A 145 12.13 8.43 -3.80
CA ILE A 145 12.89 7.59 -2.86
C ILE A 145 13.65 6.50 -3.60
N ALA A 146 13.04 5.85 -4.60
CA ALA A 146 13.73 4.88 -5.44
C ALA A 146 14.92 5.52 -6.19
N ALA A 147 14.76 6.72 -6.71
CA ALA A 147 15.79 7.47 -7.42
C ALA A 147 17.00 7.81 -6.52
N THR A 148 16.81 8.06 -5.22
CA THR A 148 17.94 8.29 -4.28
C THR A 148 18.88 7.08 -4.15
N TYR A 149 18.40 5.88 -4.46
CA TYR A 149 19.18 4.64 -4.40
C TYR A 149 19.71 4.17 -5.74
N LYS A 150 19.20 4.73 -6.82
CA LYS A 150 19.54 4.42 -8.21
C LYS A 150 19.56 5.72 -9.00
N ALA A 151 20.46 5.85 -9.95
CA ALA A 151 20.50 6.98 -10.88
C ALA A 151 19.32 6.90 -11.86
N LEU A 152 18.10 7.11 -11.33
CA LEU A 152 16.87 7.23 -12.09
C LEU A 152 16.60 8.71 -12.33
N ASP A 153 16.31 9.08 -13.56
CA ASP A 153 15.69 10.36 -13.82
C ASP A 153 14.18 10.24 -13.49
N VAL A 154 13.74 10.95 -12.45
CA VAL A 154 12.34 10.93 -11.99
C VAL A 154 11.39 11.45 -13.07
N GLY A 155 11.89 12.26 -14.00
CA GLY A 155 11.10 12.77 -15.14
C GLY A 155 10.68 11.70 -16.15
N ASP A 156 11.41 10.59 -16.21
CA ASP A 156 11.19 9.50 -17.17
C ASP A 156 10.41 8.29 -16.58
N VAL A 157 9.97 8.36 -15.32
CA VAL A 157 9.29 7.23 -14.68
C VAL A 157 7.79 7.22 -14.95
N ALA A 158 7.22 6.02 -15.10
CA ALA A 158 5.78 5.84 -15.25
C ALA A 158 5.10 5.82 -13.89
N LEU A 159 4.13 6.72 -13.68
CA LEU A 159 3.28 6.75 -12.50
C LEU A 159 1.97 6.03 -12.80
N LEU A 160 1.63 5.06 -11.94
CA LEU A 160 0.38 4.31 -11.98
C LEU A 160 -0.21 4.27 -10.56
N PRO A 161 -1.20 5.14 -10.24
CA PRO A 161 -1.77 5.19 -8.90
C PRO A 161 -2.49 3.89 -8.53
N LEU A 162 -2.59 3.62 -7.22
CA LEU A 162 -3.34 2.46 -6.71
C LEU A 162 -4.85 2.72 -6.86
N GLY A 163 -5.45 2.16 -7.90
CA GLY A 163 -6.86 2.37 -8.22
C GLY A 163 -7.83 1.86 -7.14
N ILE A 164 -8.91 2.63 -6.92
CA ILE A 164 -10.03 2.28 -6.04
C ILE A 164 -11.34 2.27 -6.83
N SER A 165 -12.34 1.52 -6.35
CA SER A 165 -13.69 1.54 -6.90
C SER A 165 -14.47 2.72 -6.33
N LEU A 166 -14.64 3.77 -7.11
CA LEU A 166 -15.36 4.99 -6.68
C LEU A 166 -16.84 4.71 -6.45
N GLU A 167 -17.47 3.84 -7.25
CA GLU A 167 -18.87 3.48 -7.14
C GLU A 167 -19.20 2.96 -5.72
N HIS A 168 -18.26 2.25 -5.09
CA HIS A 168 -18.44 1.71 -3.75
C HIS A 168 -18.75 2.77 -2.68
N TYR A 169 -18.29 4.01 -2.90
CA TYR A 169 -18.42 5.14 -1.97
C TYR A 169 -19.44 6.20 -2.42
N SER A 170 -20.08 6.03 -3.56
CA SER A 170 -20.95 7.04 -4.18
C SER A 170 -22.18 7.45 -3.34
N LYS A 171 -22.58 6.61 -2.38
CA LYS A 171 -23.74 6.83 -1.50
C LYS A 171 -23.34 7.19 -0.06
N CYS A 172 -22.14 7.64 0.18
CA CYS A 172 -21.69 8.08 1.49
C CYS A 172 -22.01 9.57 1.69
N TYR A 173 -22.43 9.92 2.90
CA TYR A 173 -22.80 11.28 3.29
C TYR A 173 -22.10 11.63 4.61
N PRO A 174 -20.88 12.21 4.55
CA PRO A 174 -20.16 12.65 5.75
C PRO A 174 -20.97 13.74 6.47
N ASP A 175 -20.91 13.77 7.80
CA ASP A 175 -21.68 14.68 8.63
C ASP A 175 -20.78 15.61 9.43
N LYS A 176 -20.84 16.92 9.09
CA LYS A 176 -20.13 17.98 9.80
C LYS A 176 -20.46 18.05 11.30
N LEU A 177 -21.68 17.68 11.69
CA LEU A 177 -22.15 17.80 13.06
C LEU A 177 -21.82 16.60 13.94
N SER A 178 -21.39 15.49 13.35
CA SER A 178 -21.11 14.25 14.10
C SER A 178 -19.88 14.37 15.02
N LEU A 179 -18.91 15.22 14.68
CA LEU A 179 -17.61 15.40 15.34
C LEU A 179 -16.83 14.06 15.52
N LYS A 180 -17.14 13.08 14.66
CA LYS A 180 -16.55 11.75 14.65
C LYS A 180 -15.27 11.76 13.84
N LEU A 181 -14.11 11.71 14.52
CA LEU A 181 -12.81 11.55 13.90
C LEU A 181 -12.58 10.07 13.60
N LEU A 182 -12.07 9.74 12.42
CA LEU A 182 -11.84 8.36 12.00
C LEU A 182 -10.39 8.12 11.61
N SER A 183 -9.93 6.91 11.92
CA SER A 183 -8.76 6.28 11.32
C SER A 183 -9.06 4.84 10.98
N VAL A 184 -8.58 4.37 9.83
CA VAL A 184 -8.72 2.98 9.40
C VAL A 184 -7.37 2.46 8.91
N GLY A 185 -6.89 1.35 9.48
CA GLY A 185 -5.68 0.71 9.02
C GLY A 185 -4.98 -0.12 10.07
N ARG A 186 -3.94 -0.86 9.66
CA ARG A 186 -3.14 -1.67 10.57
C ARG A 186 -2.42 -0.79 11.60
N LEU A 187 -2.48 -1.17 12.87
CA LEU A 187 -1.83 -0.45 13.97
C LEU A 187 -0.37 -0.89 14.11
N VAL A 188 0.52 -0.13 13.47
CA VAL A 188 1.97 -0.40 13.40
C VAL A 188 2.76 0.84 13.81
N ASP A 189 4.00 0.64 14.24
CA ASP A 189 4.88 1.64 14.84
C ASP A 189 5.13 2.89 13.98
N PHE A 190 5.21 2.72 12.66
CA PHE A 190 5.44 3.86 11.75
C PHE A 190 4.18 4.70 11.48
N LYS A 191 2.96 4.20 11.76
CA LYS A 191 1.69 4.94 11.65
C LYS A 191 1.41 5.78 12.89
N VAL A 192 2.33 6.68 13.20
CA VAL A 192 2.35 7.50 14.41
C VAL A 192 1.18 8.49 14.53
N TYR A 193 0.46 8.77 13.46
CA TYR A 193 -0.65 9.73 13.45
C TYR A 193 -1.79 9.34 14.40
N ASN A 194 -2.02 8.04 14.67
CA ASN A 194 -3.00 7.62 15.68
C ASN A 194 -2.62 8.13 17.08
N ARG A 195 -1.34 8.02 17.45
CA ARG A 195 -0.80 8.54 18.69
C ARG A 195 -0.87 10.07 18.75
N HIS A 196 -0.62 10.74 17.63
CA HIS A 196 -0.70 12.19 17.53
C HIS A 196 -2.13 12.70 17.73
N VAL A 197 -3.14 12.07 17.11
CA VAL A 197 -4.56 12.43 17.32
C VAL A 197 -4.96 12.23 18.78
N ILE A 198 -4.57 11.11 19.42
CA ILE A 198 -4.82 10.88 20.85
C ILE A 198 -4.22 12.01 21.71
N SER A 199 -2.99 12.45 21.39
CA SER A 199 -2.29 13.48 22.18
C SER A 199 -2.97 14.86 22.13
N ILE A 200 -3.65 15.20 21.03
CA ILE A 200 -4.33 16.50 20.86
C ILE A 200 -5.82 16.43 21.21
N LEU A 201 -6.37 15.24 21.49
CA LEU A 201 -7.82 15.07 21.68
C LEU A 201 -8.35 15.84 22.88
N SER A 202 -7.55 15.98 23.97
CA SER A 202 -7.92 16.81 25.12
C SER A 202 -8.14 18.28 24.74
N SER A 203 -7.32 18.83 23.83
CA SER A 203 -7.49 20.20 23.34
C SER A 203 -8.73 20.33 22.44
N LEU A 204 -8.98 19.35 21.57
CA LEU A 204 -10.18 19.31 20.73
C LEU A 204 -11.46 19.24 21.58
N ARG A 205 -11.41 18.53 22.69
CA ARG A 205 -12.55 18.42 23.64
C ARG A 205 -12.91 19.74 24.33
N LEU A 206 -12.04 20.72 24.33
CA LEU A 206 -12.36 22.06 24.82
C LEU A 206 -13.24 22.87 23.87
N VAL A 207 -13.24 22.53 22.58
CA VAL A 207 -13.98 23.26 21.55
C VAL A 207 -15.20 22.51 21.03
N GLY A 208 -15.27 21.17 21.17
CA GLY A 208 -16.39 20.36 20.71
C GLY A 208 -16.38 18.95 21.28
N ASP A 209 -17.48 18.22 21.13
CA ASP A 209 -17.65 16.85 21.64
C ASP A 209 -17.00 15.81 20.71
N PHE A 210 -15.72 15.98 20.42
CA PHE A 210 -14.97 15.11 19.54
C PHE A 210 -14.75 13.73 20.14
N HIS A 211 -14.99 12.69 19.32
CA HIS A 211 -14.68 11.30 19.58
C HIS A 211 -13.79 10.73 18.46
N TYR A 212 -12.81 9.91 18.84
CA TYR A 212 -11.88 9.31 17.89
C TYR A 212 -12.10 7.80 17.77
N PHE A 213 -12.47 7.35 16.59
CA PHE A 213 -12.75 5.95 16.27
C PHE A 213 -11.59 5.38 15.43
N ILE A 214 -10.94 4.36 15.96
CA ILE A 214 -9.79 3.69 15.35
C ILE A 214 -10.20 2.30 14.92
N TYR A 215 -10.32 2.09 13.62
CA TYR A 215 -10.62 0.79 13.01
C TYR A 215 -9.33 0.13 12.53
N GLY A 216 -9.11 -1.09 12.97
CA GLY A 216 -7.95 -1.91 12.65
C GLY A 216 -7.37 -2.58 13.89
N ASP A 217 -6.36 -3.41 13.66
CA ASP A 217 -5.62 -4.11 14.70
C ASP A 217 -4.13 -4.15 14.36
N GLY A 218 -3.31 -4.50 15.33
CA GLY A 218 -1.86 -4.61 15.13
C GLY A 218 -1.06 -4.51 16.44
N PRO A 219 0.27 -4.64 16.35
CA PRO A 219 1.13 -4.70 17.53
C PRO A 219 1.11 -3.43 18.39
N GLU A 220 0.70 -2.29 17.84
CA GLU A 220 0.65 -1.01 18.57
C GLU A 220 -0.69 -0.79 19.32
N ARG A 221 -1.67 -1.68 19.22
CA ARG A 221 -2.98 -1.49 19.83
C ARG A 221 -2.90 -1.26 21.33
N GLU A 222 -2.27 -2.17 22.07
CA GLU A 222 -2.14 -2.07 23.55
C GLU A 222 -1.40 -0.79 23.95
N ALA A 223 -0.36 -0.40 23.20
CA ALA A 223 0.39 0.82 23.47
C ALA A 223 -0.45 2.08 23.24
N LEU A 224 -1.32 2.11 22.23
CA LEU A 224 -2.24 3.22 21.96
C LEU A 224 -3.36 3.31 23.01
N GLU A 225 -3.92 2.18 23.46
CA GLU A 225 -4.88 2.11 24.54
C GLU A 225 -4.29 2.66 25.85
N ALA A 226 -3.10 2.20 26.24
CA ALA A 226 -2.39 2.72 27.40
C ALA A 226 -2.09 4.22 27.30
N TYR A 227 -1.73 4.68 26.11
CA TYR A 227 -1.44 6.09 25.84
C TYR A 227 -2.69 6.97 25.95
N SER A 228 -3.86 6.49 25.52
CA SER A 228 -5.13 7.22 25.67
C SER A 228 -5.51 7.43 27.15
N ILE A 229 -5.21 6.43 27.99
CA ILE A 229 -5.37 6.54 29.46
C ILE A 229 -4.40 7.58 30.02
N GLN A 230 -3.13 7.51 29.61
CA GLN A 230 -2.10 8.48 30.06
C GLN A 230 -2.46 9.92 29.70
N CYS A 231 -3.07 10.15 28.52
CA CYS A 231 -3.54 11.47 28.09
C CYS A 231 -4.88 11.87 28.72
N GLY A 232 -5.54 11.01 29.52
CA GLY A 232 -6.82 11.31 30.16
C GLY A 232 -8.01 11.37 29.20
N VAL A 233 -7.92 10.75 28.02
CA VAL A 233 -8.94 10.83 26.96
C VAL A 233 -9.52 9.45 26.57
N ALA A 234 -9.23 8.41 27.36
CA ALA A 234 -9.59 7.04 27.01
C ALA A 234 -11.10 6.83 26.72
N GLN A 235 -11.99 7.56 27.43
CA GLN A 235 -13.44 7.48 27.21
C GLN A 235 -13.90 8.08 25.88
N PHE A 236 -13.04 8.81 25.17
CA PHE A 236 -13.32 9.46 23.90
C PHE A 236 -12.58 8.78 22.71
N VAL A 237 -11.77 7.75 23.00
CA VAL A 237 -11.05 6.96 22.00
C VAL A 237 -11.66 5.57 21.92
N HIS A 238 -12.14 5.18 20.75
CA HIS A 238 -12.86 3.94 20.52
C HIS A 238 -12.04 3.02 19.59
N PHE A 239 -11.50 1.93 20.12
CA PHE A 239 -10.79 0.90 19.36
C PHE A 239 -11.78 -0.14 18.85
N MET A 240 -12.13 -0.05 17.57
CA MET A 240 -13.21 -0.79 16.94
C MET A 240 -12.80 -2.17 16.41
N GLY A 241 -11.48 -2.46 16.38
CA GLY A 241 -10.96 -3.70 15.82
C GLY A 241 -10.94 -3.73 14.29
N GLU A 242 -10.68 -4.90 13.72
CA GLU A 242 -10.62 -5.08 12.27
C GLU A 242 -11.98 -4.88 11.60
N VAL A 243 -11.99 -4.31 10.42
CA VAL A 243 -13.15 -4.04 9.61
C VAL A 243 -13.01 -4.69 8.22
N LYS A 244 -14.11 -5.20 7.68
CA LYS A 244 -14.14 -5.71 6.32
C LYS A 244 -14.18 -4.54 5.32
N TYR A 245 -13.56 -4.76 4.18
CA TYR A 245 -13.57 -3.75 3.10
C TYR A 245 -15.00 -3.34 2.66
N SER A 246 -15.93 -4.30 2.65
CA SER A 246 -17.35 -4.06 2.32
C SER A 246 -18.04 -3.06 3.26
N ASP A 247 -17.57 -2.93 4.49
CA ASP A 247 -18.23 -2.17 5.54
C ASP A 247 -17.69 -0.73 5.65
N LEU A 248 -16.64 -0.41 4.89
CA LEU A 248 -16.03 0.93 4.87
C LEU A 248 -17.02 2.05 4.51
N PRO A 249 -17.92 1.90 3.52
CA PRO A 249 -18.90 2.95 3.22
C PRO A 249 -19.79 3.31 4.41
N GLU A 250 -20.20 2.31 5.20
CA GLU A 250 -21.02 2.53 6.41
C GLU A 250 -20.24 3.31 7.47
N ILE A 251 -18.94 2.98 7.64
CA ILE A 251 -18.05 3.65 8.60
C ILE A 251 -17.81 5.10 8.21
N PHE A 252 -17.69 5.39 6.91
CA PHE A 252 -17.47 6.75 6.41
C PHE A 252 -18.73 7.60 6.38
N ASN A 253 -19.93 7.01 6.40
CA ASN A 253 -21.19 7.70 6.16
C ASN A 253 -21.42 8.71 7.24
N ASP A 254 -21.18 8.80 8.36
CA ASP A 254 -21.41 9.84 9.36
C ASP A 254 -20.12 10.46 9.92
N ALA A 255 -19.04 10.30 9.19
CA ALA A 255 -17.74 10.80 9.60
C ALA A 255 -17.64 12.32 9.47
N PHE A 256 -17.05 12.97 10.48
CA PHE A 256 -16.66 14.38 10.40
C PHE A 256 -15.35 14.57 9.66
N CYS A 257 -14.34 13.77 9.99
CA CYS A 257 -12.99 13.87 9.44
C CYS A 257 -12.28 12.52 9.51
N PHE A 258 -11.51 12.23 8.49
CA PHE A 258 -10.61 11.08 8.46
C PHE A 258 -9.15 11.53 8.65
N ILE A 259 -8.36 10.81 9.43
CA ILE A 259 -6.92 11.02 9.57
C ILE A 259 -6.22 9.71 9.30
N GLY A 260 -5.37 9.65 8.27
CA GLY A 260 -4.70 8.41 7.91
C GLY A 260 -3.78 8.49 6.71
N SER A 261 -3.27 7.33 6.29
CA SER A 261 -2.36 7.16 5.17
C SER A 261 -2.74 5.97 4.30
N GLY A 262 -2.17 5.90 3.11
CA GLY A 262 -2.38 4.80 2.18
C GLY A 262 -3.74 4.82 1.49
N THR A 263 -4.19 3.65 0.99
CA THR A 263 -5.42 3.56 0.19
C THR A 263 -6.68 3.95 0.95
N THR A 264 -6.73 3.77 2.27
CA THR A 264 -7.90 4.17 3.08
C THR A 264 -8.10 5.69 3.14
N LEU A 265 -7.04 6.48 2.99
CA LEU A 265 -7.14 7.94 2.84
C LEU A 265 -7.88 8.29 1.54
N ILE A 266 -7.55 7.60 0.44
CA ILE A 266 -8.19 7.78 -0.86
C ILE A 266 -9.66 7.34 -0.79
N GLU A 267 -9.94 6.22 -0.12
CA GLU A 267 -11.26 5.64 0.06
C GLU A 267 -12.18 6.55 0.90
N ALA A 268 -11.67 7.11 2.00
CA ALA A 268 -12.40 8.10 2.80
C ALA A 268 -12.70 9.37 1.99
N SER A 269 -11.74 9.82 1.17
CA SER A 269 -11.92 10.96 0.26
C SER A 269 -12.95 10.66 -0.83
N ALA A 270 -13.00 9.45 -1.38
CA ALA A 270 -14.02 9.01 -2.33
C ALA A 270 -15.43 9.01 -1.70
N ALA A 271 -15.53 8.71 -0.41
CA ALA A 271 -16.74 8.86 0.37
C ALA A 271 -17.12 10.34 0.64
N GLY A 272 -16.23 11.27 0.29
CA GLY A 272 -16.39 12.71 0.54
C GLY A 272 -16.03 13.13 1.97
N VAL A 273 -15.42 12.27 2.77
CA VAL A 273 -14.97 12.63 4.11
C VAL A 273 -13.74 13.54 3.98
N PRO A 274 -13.76 14.77 4.54
CA PRO A 274 -12.55 15.58 4.61
C PRO A 274 -11.42 14.80 5.26
N SER A 275 -10.33 14.58 4.54
CA SER A 275 -9.29 13.64 4.90
C SER A 275 -7.96 14.36 5.11
N ILE A 276 -7.40 14.24 6.31
CA ILE A 276 -6.10 14.79 6.70
C ILE A 276 -5.02 13.74 6.48
N VAL A 277 -3.95 14.11 5.80
CA VAL A 277 -2.83 13.21 5.50
C VAL A 277 -2.07 12.86 6.78
N GLY A 278 -2.09 11.59 7.17
CA GLY A 278 -1.31 11.06 8.28
C GLY A 278 0.13 10.79 7.84
N ILE A 279 1.06 11.67 8.19
CA ILE A 279 2.47 11.49 7.86
C ILE A 279 3.05 10.34 8.72
N GLU A 280 3.70 9.38 8.07
CA GLU A 280 4.32 8.23 8.73
C GLU A 280 5.69 8.59 9.33
N SER A 281 6.04 7.97 10.44
CA SER A 281 7.38 8.04 11.07
C SER A 281 7.87 9.44 11.48
N ILE A 282 6.97 10.40 11.73
CA ILE A 282 7.33 11.73 12.28
C ILE A 282 7.10 11.80 13.80
N SER A 283 7.86 12.66 14.48
CA SER A 283 7.79 12.82 15.94
C SER A 283 6.76 13.85 16.41
N THR A 284 6.35 14.76 15.53
CA THR A 284 5.44 15.87 15.83
C THR A 284 4.02 15.60 15.28
N PRO A 285 2.96 16.11 15.93
CA PRO A 285 1.57 15.93 15.48
C PRO A 285 1.23 16.82 14.29
N ASP A 286 2.04 16.71 13.22
CA ASP A 286 1.92 17.51 12.02
C ASP A 286 1.36 16.70 10.84
N THR A 287 0.81 17.43 9.88
CA THR A 287 0.28 16.92 8.61
C THR A 287 0.74 17.80 7.45
N CYS A 288 0.59 17.29 6.22
CA CYS A 288 0.71 18.10 5.00
C CYS A 288 -0.57 18.90 4.70
N GLY A 289 -1.65 18.71 5.45
CA GLY A 289 -2.95 19.32 5.24
C GLY A 289 -3.99 18.32 4.72
N PHE A 290 -5.00 18.83 4.01
CA PHE A 290 -6.06 18.03 3.44
C PHE A 290 -5.59 17.31 2.17
N PHE A 291 -6.01 16.06 2.00
CA PHE A 291 -5.62 15.25 0.84
C PHE A 291 -6.07 15.88 -0.49
N SER A 292 -7.19 16.59 -0.51
CA SER A 292 -7.66 17.32 -1.69
C SER A 292 -6.70 18.42 -2.16
N GLU A 293 -5.81 18.91 -1.28
CA GLU A 293 -4.84 19.97 -1.58
C GLU A 293 -3.45 19.43 -1.96
N ILE A 294 -3.26 18.10 -1.91
CA ILE A 294 -1.98 17.47 -2.26
C ILE A 294 -1.89 17.27 -3.77
N ASP A 295 -0.86 17.79 -4.39
CA ASP A 295 -0.58 17.57 -5.81
C ASP A 295 -0.16 16.12 -6.08
N GLY A 296 -0.42 15.64 -7.30
CA GLY A 296 -0.03 14.32 -7.77
C GLY A 296 -0.73 13.17 -7.03
N TYR A 297 -0.03 12.05 -6.88
CA TYR A 297 -0.58 10.81 -6.32
C TYR A 297 -0.08 10.46 -4.92
N SER A 298 0.67 11.34 -4.25
CA SER A 298 1.17 11.12 -2.89
C SER A 298 0.04 11.11 -1.85
N TYR A 299 0.12 10.22 -0.86
CA TYR A 299 -0.93 10.02 0.16
C TYR A 299 -0.40 9.66 1.56
N ASN A 300 0.90 9.69 1.82
CA ASN A 300 1.47 9.36 3.14
C ASN A 300 2.88 9.88 3.39
N GLU A 301 3.54 10.41 2.37
CA GLU A 301 4.93 10.83 2.47
C GLU A 301 5.03 12.34 2.33
N ALA A 302 5.75 12.94 3.28
CA ALA A 302 6.14 14.33 3.18
C ALA A 302 7.51 14.42 2.52
N SER A 303 7.63 15.14 1.40
CA SER A 303 8.94 15.55 0.90
C SER A 303 9.58 16.57 1.85
N ALA A 304 10.87 16.78 1.76
CA ALA A 304 11.59 17.80 2.56
C ALA A 304 11.07 19.23 2.33
N THR A 305 10.39 19.47 1.20
CA THR A 305 9.82 20.75 0.78
C THR A 305 8.35 20.91 1.15
N THR A 306 7.68 19.86 1.64
CA THR A 306 6.25 19.92 1.96
C THR A 306 6.01 20.78 3.19
N ARG A 307 5.12 21.77 3.08
CA ARG A 307 4.65 22.57 4.22
C ARG A 307 4.01 21.63 5.24
N ARG A 308 4.37 21.81 6.52
CA ARG A 308 3.77 21.09 7.64
C ARG A 308 2.95 22.04 8.50
N ILE A 309 1.79 21.57 8.91
CA ILE A 309 0.87 22.27 9.80
C ILE A 309 0.40 21.31 10.90
N PRO A 310 0.06 21.77 12.10
CA PRO A 310 -0.47 20.92 13.16
C PRO A 310 -1.78 20.25 12.76
N ILE A 311 -1.94 18.96 13.06
CA ILE A 311 -3.22 18.23 12.87
C ILE A 311 -4.36 18.93 13.61
N LEU A 312 -4.08 19.45 14.82
CA LEU A 312 -5.04 20.22 15.63
C LEU A 312 -5.61 21.39 14.84
N GLU A 313 -4.74 22.19 14.19
CA GLU A 313 -5.14 23.38 13.42
C GLU A 313 -6.07 23.00 12.24
N CYS A 314 -5.78 21.89 11.53
CA CYS A 314 -6.65 21.39 10.46
C CYS A 314 -8.05 21.00 10.97
N ILE A 315 -8.12 20.29 12.10
CA ILE A 315 -9.40 19.85 12.67
C ILE A 315 -10.19 21.05 13.19
N GLU A 316 -9.55 22.01 13.86
CA GLU A 316 -10.21 23.24 14.31
C GLU A 316 -10.69 24.11 13.14
N MET A 317 -9.90 24.22 12.07
CA MET A 317 -10.31 24.92 10.85
C MET A 317 -11.57 24.27 10.27
N LEU A 318 -11.58 22.95 10.13
CA LEU A 318 -12.73 22.20 9.65
C LEU A 318 -13.98 22.40 10.55
N TYR A 319 -13.78 22.39 11.87
CA TYR A 319 -14.85 22.61 12.83
C TYR A 319 -15.50 23.99 12.68
N ARG A 320 -14.70 25.05 12.45
CA ARG A 320 -15.15 26.42 12.29
C ARG A 320 -15.77 26.72 10.92
N MET A 321 -15.60 25.85 9.93
CA MET A 321 -16.20 26.03 8.60
C MET A 321 -17.74 26.09 8.69
N GLU A 322 -18.35 26.93 7.87
CA GLU A 322 -19.78 26.85 7.61
C GLU A 322 -20.09 25.55 6.83
N VAL A 323 -21.35 25.08 6.92
CA VAL A 323 -21.77 23.82 6.24
C VAL A 323 -21.48 23.87 4.75
N ALA A 324 -21.67 25.00 4.09
CA ALA A 324 -21.38 25.16 2.67
C ALA A 324 -19.88 24.98 2.34
N GLN A 325 -19.00 25.51 3.19
CA GLN A 325 -17.56 25.36 3.03
C GLN A 325 -17.12 23.91 3.27
N TYR A 326 -17.67 23.26 4.29
CA TYR A 326 -17.43 21.84 4.55
C TYR A 326 -17.85 20.97 3.37
N ASN A 327 -19.02 21.22 2.81
CA ASN A 327 -19.51 20.47 1.64
C ASN A 327 -18.62 20.71 0.42
N SER A 328 -18.19 21.95 0.18
CA SER A 328 -17.24 22.25 -0.91
C SER A 328 -15.89 21.51 -0.73
N LEU A 329 -15.39 21.42 0.50
CA LEU A 329 -14.18 20.65 0.80
C LEU A 329 -14.43 19.14 0.62
N SER A 330 -15.61 18.64 1.00
CA SER A 330 -16.03 17.25 0.76
C SER A 330 -16.03 16.92 -0.74
N ASP A 331 -16.59 17.80 -1.58
CA ASP A 331 -16.60 17.61 -3.04
C ASP A 331 -15.17 17.65 -3.61
N ALA A 332 -14.31 18.56 -3.14
CA ALA A 332 -12.91 18.60 -3.55
C ALA A 332 -12.15 17.29 -3.21
N HIS A 333 -12.49 16.61 -2.09
CA HIS A 333 -11.95 15.29 -1.76
C HIS A 333 -12.43 14.21 -2.72
N ARG A 334 -13.72 14.23 -3.11
CA ARG A 334 -14.26 13.31 -4.13
C ARG A 334 -13.57 13.50 -5.48
N ASP A 335 -13.38 14.76 -5.90
CA ASP A 335 -12.69 15.09 -7.15
C ASP A 335 -11.24 14.60 -7.12
N LYS A 336 -10.54 14.79 -6.00
CA LYS A 336 -9.18 14.28 -5.80
C LYS A 336 -9.14 12.76 -5.87
N ALA A 337 -10.06 12.06 -5.19
CA ALA A 337 -10.15 10.61 -5.23
C ALA A 337 -10.49 10.08 -6.63
N GLY A 338 -11.17 10.89 -7.45
CA GLY A 338 -11.44 10.61 -8.87
C GLY A 338 -10.18 10.27 -9.68
N GLN A 339 -9.05 10.88 -9.34
CA GLN A 339 -7.75 10.60 -9.99
C GLN A 339 -7.25 9.17 -9.75
N PHE A 340 -7.84 8.45 -8.80
CA PHE A 340 -7.52 7.07 -8.43
C PHE A 340 -8.60 6.08 -8.88
N ASN A 341 -9.41 6.41 -9.88
CA ASN A 341 -10.42 5.49 -10.42
C ASN A 341 -9.75 4.22 -10.96
N ILE A 342 -10.24 3.05 -10.53
CA ILE A 342 -9.68 1.76 -10.96
C ILE A 342 -9.83 1.52 -12.46
N GLU A 343 -10.89 2.01 -13.09
CA GLU A 343 -11.12 1.87 -14.53
C GLU A 343 -10.03 2.59 -15.33
N ASP A 344 -9.75 3.86 -14.97
CA ASP A 344 -8.72 4.68 -15.61
C ASP A 344 -7.31 4.13 -15.33
N THR A 345 -7.08 3.68 -14.08
CA THR A 345 -5.82 3.04 -13.67
C THR A 345 -5.58 1.76 -14.48
N THR A 346 -6.63 0.95 -14.71
CA THR A 346 -6.50 -0.30 -15.46
C THR A 346 -6.19 -0.02 -16.95
N SER A 347 -6.86 0.96 -17.56
CA SER A 347 -6.58 1.37 -18.93
C SER A 347 -5.13 1.86 -19.06
N LYS A 348 -4.69 2.73 -18.15
CA LYS A 348 -3.31 3.22 -18.12
C LYS A 348 -2.29 2.11 -17.85
N PHE A 349 -2.64 1.11 -17.02
CA PHE A 349 -1.80 -0.07 -16.79
C PHE A 349 -1.52 -0.84 -18.08
N ILE A 350 -2.55 -1.07 -18.89
CA ILE A 350 -2.42 -1.76 -20.19
C ILE A 350 -1.52 -0.96 -21.12
N ASP A 351 -1.75 0.34 -21.24
CA ASP A 351 -0.98 1.23 -22.11
C ASP A 351 0.50 1.31 -21.73
N LEU A 352 0.82 1.26 -20.45
CA LEU A 352 2.19 1.30 -19.94
C LEU A 352 2.90 -0.06 -19.99
N SER A 353 2.16 -1.18 -20.08
CA SER A 353 2.70 -2.54 -20.03
C SER A 353 2.98 -3.08 -21.43
N THR A 354 3.85 -2.42 -22.20
CA THR A 354 4.07 -2.70 -23.62
C THR A 354 5.51 -3.12 -23.97
N CYS A 355 6.42 -3.14 -23.02
CA CYS A 355 7.84 -3.35 -23.31
C CYS A 355 8.35 -4.73 -22.88
N TYR A 356 9.19 -5.33 -23.71
CA TYR A 356 9.87 -6.60 -23.43
C TYR A 356 11.07 -6.37 -22.48
N PRO A 357 11.29 -7.28 -21.51
CA PRO A 357 12.40 -7.16 -20.55
C PRO A 357 13.76 -7.52 -21.14
N ASP A 358 14.82 -7.01 -20.52
CA ASP A 358 16.20 -7.41 -20.76
C ASP A 358 16.70 -8.35 -19.66
N PHE A 359 17.08 -9.57 -20.00
CA PHE A 359 17.57 -10.60 -19.08
C PHE A 359 19.03 -11.00 -19.35
N LYS A 360 19.90 -10.03 -19.53
CA LYS A 360 21.33 -10.28 -19.84
C LYS A 360 22.18 -10.72 -18.63
N ILE A 361 21.65 -10.72 -17.41
CA ILE A 361 22.39 -11.12 -16.22
C ILE A 361 22.60 -12.63 -16.14
N ARG A 362 23.67 -13.02 -15.43
CA ARG A 362 23.87 -14.40 -14.99
C ARG A 362 23.51 -14.54 -13.51
N PHE A 363 22.36 -15.12 -13.24
CA PHE A 363 21.85 -15.34 -11.90
C PHE A 363 21.79 -16.84 -11.58
N SER A 364 22.64 -17.30 -10.64
CA SER A 364 22.75 -18.71 -10.26
C SER A 364 21.87 -19.03 -9.04
N ARG A 365 20.89 -19.95 -9.24
CA ARG A 365 20.05 -20.47 -8.14
C ARG A 365 20.89 -21.10 -7.03
N CYS A 366 21.88 -21.91 -7.35
CA CYS A 366 22.74 -22.58 -6.36
C CYS A 366 23.49 -21.55 -5.49
N ARG A 367 24.06 -20.51 -6.10
CA ARG A 367 24.73 -19.44 -5.34
C ARG A 367 23.76 -18.65 -4.49
N ALA A 368 22.53 -18.40 -4.97
CA ALA A 368 21.49 -17.72 -4.21
C ALA A 368 21.11 -18.53 -2.95
N VAL A 369 20.89 -19.84 -3.08
CA VAL A 369 20.59 -20.73 -1.95
C VAL A 369 21.76 -20.79 -0.97
N LEU A 370 22.99 -20.97 -1.44
CA LEU A 370 24.20 -21.00 -0.58
C LEU A 370 24.37 -19.68 0.18
N SER A 371 24.17 -18.54 -0.49
CA SER A 371 24.26 -17.23 0.15
C SER A 371 23.14 -17.04 1.20
N PHE A 372 21.95 -17.58 0.96
CA PHE A 372 20.87 -17.59 1.95
C PHE A 372 21.18 -18.44 3.17
N VAL A 373 21.66 -19.68 2.97
CA VAL A 373 22.08 -20.55 4.06
C VAL A 373 23.18 -19.89 4.89
N TYR A 374 24.19 -19.29 4.23
CA TYR A 374 25.23 -18.54 4.92
C TYR A 374 24.68 -17.38 5.75
N SER A 375 23.69 -16.66 5.23
CA SER A 375 23.03 -15.55 5.95
C SER A 375 22.27 -16.06 7.19
N ILE A 376 21.62 -17.23 7.13
CA ILE A 376 20.98 -17.87 8.29
C ILE A 376 22.00 -18.24 9.35
N VAL A 377 23.11 -18.86 8.95
CA VAL A 377 24.17 -19.25 9.88
C VAL A 377 24.79 -18.03 10.57
N LYS A 378 25.00 -16.93 9.83
CA LYS A 378 25.62 -15.70 10.35
C LYS A 378 24.69 -14.86 11.22
N LEU A 379 23.41 -14.74 10.85
CA LEU A 379 22.43 -13.83 11.45
C LEU A 379 21.44 -14.57 12.37
N GLY A 380 21.48 -15.90 12.40
CA GLY A 380 20.55 -16.73 13.16
C GLY A 380 19.10 -16.60 12.66
N PRO A 381 18.08 -16.91 13.54
CA PRO A 381 16.68 -16.87 13.17
C PRO A 381 16.17 -15.52 12.63
N LYS A 382 16.87 -14.42 12.92
CA LYS A 382 16.55 -13.09 12.39
C LYS A 382 16.63 -13.03 10.86
N ALA A 383 17.43 -13.90 10.22
CA ALA A 383 17.51 -14.00 8.77
C ALA A 383 16.24 -14.59 8.13
N LEU A 384 15.43 -15.30 8.92
CA LEU A 384 14.16 -15.93 8.50
C LEU A 384 12.95 -15.03 8.66
N LYS A 385 13.08 -13.91 9.38
CA LYS A 385 11.97 -12.96 9.48
C LYS A 385 11.61 -12.43 8.11
N SER A 386 10.33 -12.39 7.81
CA SER A 386 9.84 -11.80 6.57
C SER A 386 10.23 -10.32 6.51
N ARG A 387 10.28 -9.72 5.33
CA ARG A 387 10.54 -8.29 5.17
C ARG A 387 9.50 -7.41 5.89
N PHE A 388 8.32 -7.97 6.18
CA PHE A 388 7.22 -7.30 6.88
C PHE A 388 7.29 -7.44 8.41
N ASP A 389 8.09 -8.39 8.94
CA ASP A 389 8.27 -8.61 10.37
C ASP A 389 9.42 -7.77 10.96
N SER A 390 10.07 -6.94 10.16
CA SER A 390 11.27 -6.17 10.55
C SER A 390 11.18 -4.68 10.26
N VAL A 391 9.94 -4.16 10.14
CA VAL A 391 9.64 -2.73 10.07
C VAL A 391 8.74 -2.38 11.23
#